data_e1348017a852c1a702139f270e009f9d
#
_entry.id   e1348017a852c1a702139f270e009f9d
#
_cell.length_a   1.000
_cell.length_b   1.000
_cell.length_c   1.000
_cell.angle_alpha   90.00
_cell.angle_beta   90.00
_cell.angle_gamma   90.00
#
_symmetry.space_group_name_H-M   'P 1'
#
loop_
_entity.id
_entity.type
_entity.pdbx_description
1 polymer ?
#
loop_
_entity_poly.entity_id
_entity_poly.type
_entity_poly.pdbx_seq_one_letter_code
_entity_poly.pdbx_strand_id
1 'polypeptide(L)'
;MKFLSWGSEFGDVMKIFQGLVLVTVFLGCASCTRSHSQMQAPETQPVALQLQVETPFRFVAYGDSRFHDPKDTEAANPSARQALVQAIAEVKPAFISFGGDIVYNGYDANDWKVWDSETSVWREKKIPVYPALGNHDLHGDEKVALANYFERFPDLKNSRFYSMRAANTLMLVLDSSLDELSGPQGRWLSQALDTLPGDVDFVFIVLHHPPYTSSSDAKKFGGGHSSRLPEHALANALEGRQQHLRARIVVFSGHVHNYERHEHGGVTYFVLGGAGAHAYPIERAASDPFQSKEINYHYLLVEVDRHHLKATMNRLDLSSGKPVWTQPDSFEIAVPTAASAGAG
;
A
#
# COMPACT_ATOMS: atom_id res chain seq x y z
N MET A 1 -61.61 6.43 -7.63
CA MET A 1 -62.75 6.98 -6.91
C MET A 1 -62.27 7.78 -5.74
N LYS A 2 -62.58 9.04 -5.77
CA LYS A 2 -62.51 10.19 -4.87
C LYS A 2 -61.16 10.91 -4.75
N PHE A 3 -61.11 11.99 -5.50
CA PHE A 3 -60.46 13.28 -5.31
C PHE A 3 -60.83 13.93 -3.98
N LEU A 4 -59.95 14.72 -3.41
CA LEU A 4 -60.32 16.01 -2.81
C LEU A 4 -59.08 16.92 -2.74
N SER A 5 -59.17 18.01 -3.46
CA SER A 5 -58.38 19.23 -3.47
C SER A 5 -58.91 20.22 -2.43
N TRP A 6 -58.09 21.13 -1.95
CA TRP A 6 -58.39 22.49 -1.47
C TRP A 6 -57.07 23.12 -1.08
N GLY A 7 -56.66 24.32 -1.42
CA GLY A 7 -57.29 25.51 -1.93
C GLY A 7 -56.52 26.69 -1.32
N SER A 8 -56.06 27.55 -2.16
CA SER A 8 -55.36 28.82 -1.92
C SER A 8 -56.05 29.78 -0.99
N GLU A 9 -55.34 30.64 -0.27
CA GLU A 9 -55.77 32.06 -0.15
C GLU A 9 -54.60 33.02 0.12
N PHE A 10 -54.72 34.13 -0.56
CA PHE A 10 -53.89 35.33 -0.57
C PHE A 10 -54.12 36.23 0.65
N GLY A 11 -53.17 37.12 0.93
CA GLY A 11 -53.43 38.27 1.80
C GLY A 11 -52.28 39.22 2.00
N ASP A 12 -52.15 40.19 1.08
CA ASP A 12 -51.34 41.39 1.23
C ASP A 12 -51.73 42.22 2.46
N VAL A 13 -50.76 42.75 3.20
CA VAL A 13 -50.90 44.05 3.86
C VAL A 13 -49.59 44.81 3.90
N MET A 14 -49.50 45.85 3.08
CA MET A 14 -48.47 46.86 3.11
C MET A 14 -48.92 47.96 4.11
N LYS A 15 -48.10 48.37 5.05
CA LYS A 15 -48.21 49.68 5.75
C LYS A 15 -46.85 50.29 6.05
N ILE A 16 -46.69 51.43 5.51
CA ILE A 16 -45.71 52.50 5.64
C ILE A 16 -45.69 53.04 7.07
N PHE A 17 -44.46 53.19 7.70
CA PHE A 17 -44.27 54.27 8.68
C PHE A 17 -42.90 54.91 8.51
N GLN A 18 -42.97 56.27 8.50
CA GLN A 18 -41.85 57.21 8.34
C GLN A 18 -40.95 57.28 9.63
N GLY A 19 -39.69 57.45 9.43
CA GLY A 19 -38.82 58.50 9.99
C GLY A 19 -38.49 58.46 11.50
N LEU A 20 -37.28 58.14 11.84
CA LEU A 20 -36.55 58.83 12.93
C LEU A 20 -35.04 58.72 12.64
N VAL A 21 -34.41 59.88 12.37
CA VAL A 21 -32.95 60.00 12.25
C VAL A 21 -32.38 59.99 13.67
N LEU A 22 -31.59 59.00 14.02
CA LEU A 22 -30.77 59.00 15.22
C LEU A 22 -29.30 59.00 14.76
N VAL A 23 -28.63 60.10 15.01
CA VAL A 23 -27.16 60.25 14.88
C VAL A 23 -26.52 59.49 16.02
N THR A 24 -25.91 58.36 15.72
CA THR A 24 -25.07 57.65 16.69
C THR A 24 -23.62 57.82 16.29
N VAL A 25 -22.90 58.48 17.18
CA VAL A 25 -21.46 58.68 17.14
C VAL A 25 -20.75 57.30 17.29
N PHE A 26 -20.08 56.85 16.23
CA PHE A 26 -19.24 55.67 16.29
C PHE A 26 -17.91 56.01 17.00
N LEU A 27 -17.79 55.64 18.28
CA LEU A 27 -16.49 55.41 18.90
C LEU A 27 -15.86 54.16 18.32
N GLY A 28 -14.80 54.35 17.53
CA GLY A 28 -14.05 53.27 16.97
C GLY A 28 -13.27 52.48 18.07
N CYS A 29 -13.82 51.33 18.47
CA CYS A 29 -12.99 50.29 19.12
C CYS A 29 -12.27 49.52 18.01
N ALA A 30 -10.98 49.80 17.84
CA ALA A 30 -10.11 48.98 17.07
C ALA A 30 -9.95 47.63 17.78
N SER A 31 -10.84 46.66 17.48
CA SER A 31 -10.66 45.26 17.85
C SER A 31 -9.50 44.70 17.06
N CYS A 32 -8.34 44.70 17.64
CA CYS A 32 -7.21 43.88 17.18
C CYS A 32 -7.65 42.40 17.21
N THR A 33 -8.20 41.88 16.14
CA THR A 33 -8.27 40.45 15.93
C THR A 33 -6.87 39.93 15.74
N ARG A 34 -6.23 39.52 16.88
CA ARG A 34 -5.08 38.62 16.80
C ARG A 34 -5.56 37.35 16.10
N SER A 35 -5.26 37.21 14.82
CA SER A 35 -5.28 35.91 14.18
C SER A 35 -4.29 35.04 14.95
N HIS A 36 -4.82 34.13 15.77
CA HIS A 36 -4.05 33.00 16.28
C HIS A 36 -3.71 32.16 15.05
N SER A 37 -2.58 32.46 14.43
CA SER A 37 -1.88 31.49 13.64
C SER A 37 -1.58 30.35 14.59
N GLN A 38 -2.39 29.30 14.56
CA GLN A 38 -2.03 28.03 15.16
C GLN A 38 -0.72 27.65 14.46
N MET A 39 0.40 27.81 15.13
CA MET A 39 1.65 27.17 14.75
C MET A 39 1.34 25.68 14.77
N GLN A 40 1.07 25.09 13.60
CA GLN A 40 1.11 23.64 13.44
C GLN A 40 2.47 23.18 13.96
N ALA A 41 2.46 22.22 14.88
CA ALA A 41 3.68 21.56 15.30
C ALA A 41 4.46 21.15 14.03
N PRO A 42 5.79 21.29 14.02
CA PRO A 42 6.56 20.90 12.84
C PRO A 42 6.21 19.46 12.47
N GLU A 43 5.71 19.31 11.27
CA GLU A 43 5.34 18.01 10.70
C GLU A 43 6.60 17.14 10.69
N THR A 44 6.60 16.06 11.46
CA THR A 44 7.74 15.14 11.49
C THR A 44 7.90 14.56 10.09
N GLN A 45 9.04 14.84 9.46
CA GLN A 45 9.37 14.29 8.15
C GLN A 45 9.43 12.76 8.25
N PRO A 46 8.85 12.03 7.30
CA PRO A 46 8.96 10.58 7.28
C PRO A 46 10.40 10.12 7.25
N VAL A 47 10.67 8.96 7.81
CA VAL A 47 12.01 8.38 7.81
C VAL A 47 12.45 8.08 6.38
N ALA A 48 13.70 8.42 6.06
CA ALA A 48 14.38 8.02 4.86
C ALA A 48 15.48 7.00 5.23
N LEU A 49 15.28 5.75 4.82
CA LEU A 49 16.22 4.66 5.07
C LEU A 49 17.15 4.46 3.86
N GLN A 50 18.32 3.92 4.11
CA GLN A 50 19.26 3.56 3.06
C GLN A 50 19.84 2.18 3.34
N LEU A 51 19.74 1.30 2.35
CA LEU A 51 20.38 0.01 2.35
C LEU A 51 21.62 0.07 1.45
N GLN A 52 22.77 -0.30 2.01
CA GLN A 52 24.03 -0.38 1.24
C GLN A 52 24.03 -1.69 0.45
N VAL A 53 23.75 -1.57 -0.85
CA VAL A 53 23.78 -2.68 -1.80
C VAL A 53 24.17 -2.15 -3.18
N GLU A 54 24.80 -2.97 -3.98
CA GLU A 54 25.18 -2.66 -5.36
C GLU A 54 24.37 -3.52 -6.34
N THR A 55 24.23 -3.06 -7.59
CA THR A 55 23.65 -3.88 -8.67
C THR A 55 24.71 -4.86 -9.22
N PRO A 56 24.32 -6.10 -9.60
CA PRO A 56 22.97 -6.64 -9.48
C PRO A 56 22.62 -7.07 -8.05
N PHE A 57 21.38 -6.84 -7.65
CA PHE A 57 20.85 -7.36 -6.39
C PHE A 57 19.45 -7.92 -6.60
N ARG A 58 18.98 -8.68 -5.60
CA ARG A 58 17.62 -9.22 -5.60
C ARG A 58 16.95 -9.00 -4.26
N PHE A 59 15.64 -8.83 -4.28
CA PHE A 59 14.82 -8.74 -3.10
C PHE A 59 13.53 -9.55 -3.29
N VAL A 60 12.80 -9.77 -2.20
CA VAL A 60 11.51 -10.44 -2.22
C VAL A 60 10.43 -9.44 -1.89
N ALA A 61 9.31 -9.47 -2.65
CA ALA A 61 8.08 -8.79 -2.30
C ALA A 61 6.97 -9.82 -2.08
N TYR A 62 6.24 -9.69 -0.95
CA TYR A 62 5.08 -10.51 -0.63
C TYR A 62 4.30 -9.88 0.53
N GLY A 63 3.08 -10.36 0.87
CA GLY A 63 2.25 -9.83 1.94
C GLY A 63 1.14 -10.78 2.36
N ASP A 64 0.39 -10.43 3.42
CA ASP A 64 -0.75 -11.20 3.92
C ASP A 64 -0.37 -12.57 4.47
N SER A 65 0.59 -12.59 5.39
CA SER A 65 0.97 -13.82 6.08
C SER A 65 0.07 -14.16 7.26
N ARG A 66 -0.48 -13.14 7.92
CA ARG A 66 -1.34 -13.26 9.09
C ARG A 66 -0.78 -14.23 10.12
N PHE A 67 0.44 -13.96 10.59
CA PHE A 67 1.05 -14.74 11.67
C PHE A 67 0.09 -14.77 12.87
N HIS A 68 -0.29 -15.96 13.27
CA HIS A 68 -1.25 -16.28 14.31
C HIS A 68 -1.02 -17.70 14.81
N ASP A 69 -1.72 -18.12 15.89
CA ASP A 69 -1.63 -19.48 16.43
C ASP A 69 -1.65 -20.52 15.29
N PRO A 70 -0.62 -21.35 15.13
CA PRO A 70 -0.59 -22.36 14.06
C PRO A 70 -1.70 -23.40 14.12
N LYS A 71 -2.44 -23.47 15.22
CA LYS A 71 -3.63 -24.34 15.35
C LYS A 71 -4.89 -23.74 14.73
N ASP A 72 -4.94 -22.42 14.57
CA ASP A 72 -6.02 -21.72 13.87
C ASP A 72 -5.74 -21.68 12.36
N THR A 73 -6.37 -22.59 11.63
CA THR A 73 -6.23 -22.70 10.18
C THR A 73 -7.27 -21.87 9.42
N GLU A 74 -8.19 -21.19 10.13
CA GLU A 74 -9.15 -20.27 9.50
C GLU A 74 -8.52 -18.91 9.20
N ALA A 75 -7.64 -18.43 10.08
CA ALA A 75 -6.94 -17.16 9.88
C ALA A 75 -5.90 -17.22 8.76
N ALA A 76 -5.15 -18.35 8.69
CA ALA A 76 -4.08 -18.55 7.73
C ALA A 76 -3.80 -20.06 7.51
N ASN A 77 -2.97 -20.38 6.51
CA ASN A 77 -2.37 -21.69 6.30
C ASN A 77 -0.95 -21.72 6.89
N PRO A 78 -0.74 -22.25 8.09
CA PRO A 78 0.58 -22.25 8.76
C PRO A 78 1.65 -22.98 7.96
N SER A 79 1.29 -24.07 7.26
CA SER A 79 2.23 -24.84 6.45
C SER A 79 2.72 -24.05 5.24
N ALA A 80 1.82 -23.29 4.58
CA ALA A 80 2.19 -22.41 3.49
C ALA A 80 3.09 -21.26 3.99
N ARG A 81 2.69 -20.61 5.09
CA ARG A 81 3.45 -19.51 5.70
C ARG A 81 4.87 -19.94 6.07
N GLN A 82 5.02 -21.07 6.75
CA GLN A 82 6.33 -21.59 7.15
C GLN A 82 7.20 -21.98 5.93
N ALA A 83 6.61 -22.64 4.92
CA ALA A 83 7.34 -23.01 3.70
C ALA A 83 7.84 -21.77 2.95
N LEU A 84 7.02 -20.71 2.87
CA LEU A 84 7.40 -19.44 2.26
C LEU A 84 8.52 -18.75 3.03
N VAL A 85 8.45 -18.68 4.35
CA VAL A 85 9.50 -18.10 5.19
C VAL A 85 10.85 -18.78 4.94
N GLN A 86 10.88 -20.12 4.90
CA GLN A 86 12.10 -20.88 4.64
C GLN A 86 12.62 -20.67 3.22
N ALA A 87 11.75 -20.73 2.20
CA ALA A 87 12.13 -20.50 0.82
C ALA A 87 12.71 -19.10 0.59
N ILE A 88 12.10 -18.08 1.19
CA ILE A 88 12.63 -16.70 1.15
C ILE A 88 14.01 -16.63 1.78
N ALA A 89 14.23 -17.29 2.90
CA ALA A 89 15.55 -17.34 3.54
C ALA A 89 16.61 -18.05 2.67
N GLU A 90 16.21 -19.05 1.86
CA GLU A 90 17.11 -19.79 0.96
C GLU A 90 17.56 -18.94 -0.25
N VAL A 91 16.69 -18.08 -0.80
CA VAL A 91 17.07 -17.20 -1.92
C VAL A 91 18.00 -16.06 -1.50
N LYS A 92 18.20 -15.85 -0.19
CA LYS A 92 19.10 -14.81 0.37
C LYS A 92 18.90 -13.45 -0.26
N PRO A 93 17.71 -12.86 -0.17
CA PRO A 93 17.44 -11.55 -0.74
C PRO A 93 18.20 -10.48 0.05
N ALA A 94 18.52 -9.36 -0.60
CA ALA A 94 19.09 -8.20 0.08
C ALA A 94 18.12 -7.61 1.12
N PHE A 95 16.82 -7.73 0.87
CA PHE A 95 15.75 -7.34 1.80
C PHE A 95 14.41 -7.99 1.40
N ILE A 96 13.43 -7.86 2.29
CA ILE A 96 12.04 -8.22 2.04
C ILE A 96 11.20 -6.95 2.06
N SER A 97 10.45 -6.69 0.99
CA SER A 97 9.36 -5.71 0.92
C SER A 97 8.07 -6.41 1.33
N PHE A 98 7.43 -5.96 2.40
CA PHE A 98 6.26 -6.63 2.96
C PHE A 98 5.00 -5.78 2.77
N GLY A 99 4.00 -6.32 2.08
CA GLY A 99 2.78 -5.61 1.66
C GLY A 99 1.68 -5.47 2.74
N GLY A 100 2.02 -5.63 4.04
CA GLY A 100 1.05 -5.52 5.15
C GLY A 100 0.35 -6.84 5.50
N ASP A 101 -0.52 -6.79 6.51
CA ASP A 101 -1.17 -7.95 7.12
C ASP A 101 -0.14 -9.00 7.59
N ILE A 102 0.88 -8.50 8.32
CA ILE A 102 1.94 -9.33 8.91
C ILE A 102 1.32 -10.31 9.90
N VAL A 103 0.56 -9.79 10.86
CA VAL A 103 -0.11 -10.57 11.89
C VAL A 103 -1.64 -10.56 11.70
N TYR A 104 -2.33 -11.49 12.33
CA TYR A 104 -3.79 -11.57 12.26
C TYR A 104 -4.45 -10.47 13.10
N ASN A 105 -3.90 -10.16 14.29
CA ASN A 105 -4.37 -9.09 15.15
C ASN A 105 -3.20 -8.26 15.66
N GLY A 106 -3.03 -7.05 15.12
CA GLY A 106 -1.90 -6.17 15.47
C GLY A 106 -1.79 -5.85 16.97
N TYR A 107 -2.91 -5.78 17.69
CA TYR A 107 -2.91 -5.54 19.14
C TYR A 107 -2.52 -6.78 19.97
N ASP A 108 -2.57 -8.00 19.40
CA ASP A 108 -2.29 -9.23 20.14
C ASP A 108 -0.78 -9.55 20.13
N ALA A 109 -0.16 -9.41 21.31
CA ALA A 109 1.25 -9.73 21.48
C ALA A 109 1.59 -11.22 21.19
N ASN A 110 0.62 -12.14 21.23
CA ASN A 110 0.89 -13.55 20.91
C ASN A 110 1.06 -13.76 19.41
N ASP A 111 0.31 -13.04 18.58
CA ASP A 111 0.48 -13.08 17.14
C ASP A 111 1.90 -12.59 16.75
N TRP A 112 2.35 -11.54 17.39
CA TRP A 112 3.71 -11.05 17.21
C TRP A 112 4.80 -12.02 17.70
N LYS A 113 4.54 -12.81 18.75
CA LYS A 113 5.46 -13.89 19.15
C LYS A 113 5.54 -15.00 18.11
N VAL A 114 4.43 -15.30 17.42
CA VAL A 114 4.45 -16.25 16.30
C VAL A 114 5.28 -15.70 15.15
N TRP A 115 5.10 -14.42 14.78
CA TRP A 115 5.99 -13.72 13.84
C TRP A 115 7.45 -13.83 14.26
N ASP A 116 7.77 -13.46 15.50
CA ASP A 116 9.14 -13.46 16.01
C ASP A 116 9.77 -14.87 15.95
N SER A 117 8.99 -15.90 16.23
CA SER A 117 9.45 -17.29 16.21
C SER A 117 9.63 -17.83 14.79
N GLU A 118 8.58 -17.73 13.94
CA GLU A 118 8.60 -18.34 12.62
C GLU A 118 9.58 -17.64 11.66
N THR A 119 9.79 -16.31 11.83
CA THR A 119 10.73 -15.54 10.99
C THR A 119 12.13 -15.40 11.57
N SER A 120 12.48 -16.13 12.64
CA SER A 120 13.81 -16.06 13.27
C SER A 120 14.95 -16.27 12.27
N VAL A 121 14.74 -17.15 11.29
CA VAL A 121 15.72 -17.45 10.23
C VAL A 121 16.11 -16.23 9.40
N TRP A 122 15.22 -15.24 9.23
CA TRP A 122 15.56 -14.00 8.52
C TRP A 122 16.49 -13.12 9.34
N ARG A 123 16.26 -13.02 10.66
CA ARG A 123 17.15 -12.28 11.58
C ARG A 123 18.50 -12.95 11.70
N GLU A 124 18.55 -14.28 11.79
CA GLU A 124 19.78 -15.06 11.80
C GLU A 124 20.62 -14.84 10.53
N LYS A 125 19.94 -14.77 9.37
CA LYS A 125 20.57 -14.48 8.07
C LYS A 125 20.74 -12.97 7.79
N LYS A 126 20.35 -12.10 8.73
CA LYS A 126 20.42 -10.63 8.63
C LYS A 126 19.68 -10.07 7.40
N ILE A 127 18.55 -10.64 7.07
CA ILE A 127 17.68 -10.16 5.98
C ILE A 127 16.74 -9.11 6.57
N PRO A 128 16.88 -7.82 6.21
CA PRO A 128 16.00 -6.77 6.71
C PRO A 128 14.62 -6.85 6.06
N VAL A 129 13.59 -6.43 6.81
CA VAL A 129 12.20 -6.36 6.35
C VAL A 129 11.75 -4.91 6.36
N TYR A 130 11.18 -4.45 5.25
CA TYR A 130 10.61 -3.12 5.07
C TYR A 130 9.10 -3.24 4.81
N PRO A 131 8.27 -3.14 5.86
CA PRO A 131 6.85 -3.43 5.77
C PRO A 131 5.98 -2.18 5.56
N ALA A 132 4.90 -2.33 4.79
CA ALA A 132 3.72 -1.48 4.88
C ALA A 132 2.82 -1.95 6.04
N LEU A 133 1.93 -1.07 6.51
CA LEU A 133 0.85 -1.43 7.42
C LEU A 133 -0.33 -1.99 6.63
N GLY A 134 -0.86 -3.14 7.07
CA GLY A 134 -2.14 -3.66 6.60
C GLY A 134 -3.27 -3.41 7.61
N ASN A 135 -4.51 -3.70 7.24
CA ASN A 135 -5.64 -3.48 8.14
C ASN A 135 -5.63 -4.44 9.34
N HIS A 136 -5.07 -5.64 9.21
CA HIS A 136 -4.90 -6.56 10.33
C HIS A 136 -3.79 -6.13 11.29
N ASP A 137 -2.75 -5.46 10.80
CA ASP A 137 -1.69 -4.89 11.64
C ASP A 137 -2.21 -3.75 12.52
N LEU A 138 -3.34 -3.13 12.17
CA LEU A 138 -4.03 -2.09 12.93
C LEU A 138 -5.26 -2.61 13.69
N HIS A 139 -5.58 -3.91 13.58
CA HIS A 139 -6.78 -4.50 14.16
C HIS A 139 -6.72 -4.47 15.69
N GLY A 140 -7.85 -4.13 16.33
CA GLY A 140 -8.01 -3.99 17.78
C GLY A 140 -7.76 -2.57 18.27
N ASP A 141 -7.05 -2.43 19.39
CA ASP A 141 -6.60 -1.10 19.87
C ASP A 141 -5.42 -0.64 18.99
N GLU A 142 -5.67 0.33 18.12
CA GLU A 142 -4.67 0.81 17.15
C GLU A 142 -3.40 1.32 17.81
N LYS A 143 -3.49 1.95 18.99
CA LYS A 143 -2.31 2.44 19.71
C LYS A 143 -1.42 1.29 20.18
N VAL A 144 -2.03 0.22 20.69
CA VAL A 144 -1.32 -1.00 21.10
C VAL A 144 -0.75 -1.71 19.87
N ALA A 145 -1.53 -1.82 18.80
CA ALA A 145 -1.14 -2.44 17.54
C ALA A 145 0.10 -1.73 16.94
N LEU A 146 0.08 -0.41 16.84
CA LEU A 146 1.22 0.38 16.37
C LEU A 146 2.44 0.27 17.29
N ALA A 147 2.25 0.19 18.61
CA ALA A 147 3.36 -0.01 19.54
C ALA A 147 4.03 -1.37 19.30
N ASN A 148 3.26 -2.44 19.14
CA ASN A 148 3.76 -3.78 18.81
C ASN A 148 4.51 -3.81 17.47
N TYR A 149 3.95 -3.14 16.45
CA TYR A 149 4.56 -3.03 15.12
C TYR A 149 5.91 -2.31 15.18
N PHE A 150 5.97 -1.11 15.76
CA PHE A 150 7.20 -0.31 15.81
C PHE A 150 8.26 -0.90 16.78
N GLU A 151 7.87 -1.76 17.72
CA GLU A 151 8.82 -2.54 18.52
C GLU A 151 9.64 -3.50 17.64
N ARG A 152 9.02 -4.08 16.59
CA ARG A 152 9.69 -4.99 15.63
C ARG A 152 10.42 -4.24 14.52
N PHE A 153 9.98 -3.02 14.21
CA PHE A 153 10.56 -2.19 13.16
C PHE A 153 11.03 -0.81 13.70
N PRO A 154 12.01 -0.81 14.64
CA PRO A 154 12.42 0.42 15.35
C PRO A 154 13.07 1.46 14.42
N ASP A 155 13.66 1.04 13.30
CA ASP A 155 14.27 1.94 12.32
C ASP A 155 13.25 2.86 11.66
N LEU A 156 11.97 2.51 11.67
CA LEU A 156 10.88 3.34 11.17
C LEU A 156 10.56 4.55 12.08
N LYS A 157 11.05 4.57 13.33
CA LYS A 157 10.91 5.70 14.28
C LYS A 157 9.45 6.21 14.40
N ASN A 158 8.50 5.28 14.43
CA ASN A 158 7.05 5.53 14.45
C ASN A 158 6.50 6.20 13.16
N SER A 159 7.23 6.16 12.05
CA SER A 159 6.73 6.61 10.75
C SER A 159 5.86 5.54 10.10
N ARG A 160 4.60 5.86 9.84
CA ARG A 160 3.63 4.96 9.19
C ARG A 160 3.88 4.87 7.67
N PHE A 161 4.54 5.86 7.10
CA PHE A 161 4.99 5.89 5.70
C PHE A 161 6.43 6.41 5.64
N TYR A 162 7.21 5.91 4.70
CA TYR A 162 8.64 6.18 4.67
C TYR A 162 9.26 5.85 3.31
N SER A 163 10.51 6.22 3.10
CA SER A 163 11.29 5.83 1.93
C SER A 163 12.46 4.93 2.30
N MET A 164 12.86 4.07 1.36
CA MET A 164 14.10 3.29 1.44
C MET A 164 14.82 3.31 0.09
N ARG A 165 16.08 3.72 0.12
CA ARG A 165 16.97 3.70 -1.04
C ARG A 165 17.82 2.43 -1.05
N ALA A 166 17.89 1.74 -2.19
CA ALA A 166 18.79 0.62 -2.44
C ALA A 166 19.38 0.75 -3.86
N ALA A 167 20.67 0.99 -3.95
CA ALA A 167 21.37 1.27 -5.23
C ALA A 167 20.60 2.31 -6.09
N ASN A 168 20.18 1.94 -7.29
CA ASN A 168 19.43 2.76 -8.24
C ASN A 168 17.90 2.63 -8.09
N THR A 169 17.40 2.14 -6.94
CA THR A 169 15.97 2.01 -6.67
C THR A 169 15.53 2.89 -5.51
N LEU A 170 14.31 3.39 -5.56
CA LEU A 170 13.66 4.11 -4.47
C LEU A 170 12.34 3.42 -4.14
N MET A 171 12.20 2.92 -2.93
CA MET A 171 10.96 2.38 -2.41
C MET A 171 10.26 3.44 -1.58
N LEU A 172 9.00 3.73 -1.89
CA LEU A 172 8.09 4.61 -1.17
C LEU A 172 6.99 3.75 -0.57
N VAL A 173 7.04 3.57 0.74
CA VAL A 173 6.07 2.76 1.48
C VAL A 173 4.99 3.68 2.01
N LEU A 174 3.74 3.37 1.70
CA LEU A 174 2.55 4.13 2.06
C LEU A 174 1.70 3.36 3.07
N ASP A 175 1.00 4.11 3.89
CA ASP A 175 -0.06 3.58 4.73
C ASP A 175 -1.42 3.82 4.07
N SER A 176 -2.00 2.80 3.51
CA SER A 176 -3.29 2.87 2.82
C SER A 176 -4.51 2.85 3.76
N SER A 177 -4.32 2.89 5.09
CA SER A 177 -5.38 3.24 6.03
C SER A 177 -5.59 4.76 6.14
N LEU A 178 -4.62 5.55 5.64
CA LEU A 178 -4.68 6.98 5.44
C LEU A 178 -5.02 7.27 3.97
N ASP A 179 -5.41 8.51 3.66
CA ASP A 179 -5.53 8.94 2.26
C ASP A 179 -4.12 9.14 1.67
N GLU A 180 -3.79 8.42 0.59
CA GLU A 180 -2.45 8.42 -0.01
C GLU A 180 -2.11 9.72 -0.70
N LEU A 181 -3.11 10.48 -1.17
CA LEU A 181 -2.91 11.72 -1.92
C LEU A 181 -3.19 12.98 -1.12
N SER A 182 -3.67 12.88 0.11
CA SER A 182 -3.98 14.02 0.97
C SER A 182 -3.08 14.08 2.20
N GLY A 183 -3.24 15.15 2.98
CA GLY A 183 -2.52 15.31 4.25
C GLY A 183 -0.99 15.28 4.10
N PRO A 184 -0.28 14.88 5.15
CA PRO A 184 1.17 14.77 5.18
C PRO A 184 1.73 13.76 4.18
N GLN A 185 1.10 12.59 4.09
CA GLN A 185 1.54 11.51 3.21
C GLN A 185 1.49 11.91 1.74
N GLY A 186 0.37 12.51 1.30
CA GLY A 186 0.20 12.93 -0.09
C GLY A 186 1.18 14.03 -0.50
N ARG A 187 1.44 15.01 0.39
CA ARG A 187 2.46 16.04 0.14
C ARG A 187 3.86 15.45 0.02
N TRP A 188 4.21 14.55 0.92
CA TRP A 188 5.50 13.86 0.91
C TRP A 188 5.68 13.00 -0.33
N LEU A 189 4.68 12.19 -0.71
CA LEU A 189 4.71 11.36 -1.90
C LEU A 189 4.90 12.20 -3.16
N SER A 190 4.13 13.30 -3.28
CA SER A 190 4.26 14.23 -4.40
C SER A 190 5.67 14.79 -4.48
N GLN A 191 6.20 15.30 -3.37
CA GLN A 191 7.55 15.85 -3.31
C GLN A 191 8.62 14.79 -3.69
N ALA A 192 8.51 13.57 -3.15
CA ALA A 192 9.47 12.50 -3.44
C ALA A 192 9.53 12.15 -4.94
N LEU A 193 8.37 12.14 -5.62
CA LEU A 193 8.28 11.89 -7.06
C LEU A 193 8.69 13.11 -7.89
N ASP A 194 8.44 14.34 -7.44
CA ASP A 194 8.82 15.58 -8.12
C ASP A 194 10.33 15.85 -8.03
N THR A 195 10.99 15.39 -6.97
CA THR A 195 12.43 15.57 -6.73
C THR A 195 13.22 14.28 -6.88
N LEU A 196 12.72 13.35 -7.70
CA LEU A 196 13.36 12.04 -7.90
C LEU A 196 14.80 12.21 -8.41
N PRO A 197 15.80 11.63 -7.72
CA PRO A 197 17.19 11.68 -8.17
C PRO A 197 17.37 11.06 -9.55
N GLY A 198 18.21 11.69 -10.40
CA GLY A 198 18.41 11.26 -11.78
C GLY A 198 19.06 9.87 -11.94
N ASP A 199 19.66 9.34 -10.87
CA ASP A 199 20.25 8.00 -10.81
C ASP A 199 19.26 6.92 -10.32
N VAL A 200 17.98 7.28 -10.07
CA VAL A 200 16.91 6.31 -9.80
C VAL A 200 16.39 5.77 -11.13
N ASP A 201 16.42 4.45 -11.28
CA ASP A 201 15.86 3.75 -12.43
C ASP A 201 14.50 3.14 -12.13
N PHE A 202 14.27 2.69 -10.90
CA PHE A 202 13.01 2.06 -10.49
C PHE A 202 12.48 2.70 -9.21
N VAL A 203 11.18 3.03 -9.23
CA VAL A 203 10.44 3.50 -8.07
C VAL A 203 9.44 2.41 -7.70
N PHE A 204 9.56 1.87 -6.50
CA PHE A 204 8.62 0.91 -5.94
C PHE A 204 7.66 1.65 -5.00
N ILE A 205 6.36 1.60 -5.31
CA ILE A 205 5.31 2.05 -4.38
C ILE A 205 4.78 0.82 -3.66
N VAL A 206 4.83 0.82 -2.34
CA VAL A 206 4.38 -0.31 -1.51
C VAL A 206 3.25 0.15 -0.63
N LEU A 207 2.10 -0.51 -0.71
CA LEU A 207 0.93 -0.22 0.11
C LEU A 207 0.14 -1.53 0.31
N HIS A 208 -0.82 -1.52 1.24
CA HIS A 208 -1.58 -2.75 1.48
C HIS A 208 -2.77 -2.92 0.53
N HIS A 209 -3.65 -1.91 0.43
CA HIS A 209 -4.83 -2.02 -0.43
C HIS A 209 -4.48 -1.82 -1.92
N PRO A 210 -4.92 -2.72 -2.82
CA PRO A 210 -4.52 -2.67 -4.21
C PRO A 210 -5.23 -1.57 -5.01
N PRO A 211 -4.50 -0.80 -5.84
CA PRO A 211 -5.11 0.11 -6.82
C PRO A 211 -5.93 -0.61 -7.88
N TYR A 212 -5.50 -1.78 -8.31
CA TYR A 212 -6.22 -2.65 -9.24
C TYR A 212 -6.32 -4.06 -8.68
N THR A 213 -7.48 -4.69 -8.85
CA THR A 213 -7.72 -6.09 -8.56
C THR A 213 -8.90 -6.60 -9.37
N SER A 214 -8.84 -7.86 -9.79
CA SER A 214 -9.96 -8.62 -10.38
C SER A 214 -10.84 -9.29 -9.31
N SER A 215 -10.50 -9.14 -8.02
CA SER A 215 -11.38 -9.54 -6.93
C SER A 215 -12.59 -8.61 -6.88
N SER A 216 -13.73 -9.10 -7.33
CA SER A 216 -14.82 -8.23 -7.79
C SER A 216 -15.93 -8.02 -6.78
N ASP A 217 -15.95 -8.70 -5.61
CA ASP A 217 -17.11 -8.51 -4.74
C ASP A 217 -16.85 -8.94 -3.29
N ALA A 218 -16.97 -7.98 -2.40
CA ALA A 218 -17.03 -8.19 -0.96
C ALA A 218 -18.05 -9.26 -0.53
N LYS A 219 -19.16 -9.40 -1.27
CA LYS A 219 -20.21 -10.38 -0.97
C LYS A 219 -19.84 -11.78 -1.43
N LYS A 220 -19.06 -11.91 -2.52
CA LYS A 220 -18.68 -13.20 -3.09
C LYS A 220 -17.59 -13.89 -2.28
N PHE A 221 -16.69 -13.11 -1.64
CA PHE A 221 -15.54 -13.61 -0.90
C PHE A 221 -15.56 -13.23 0.60
N GLY A 222 -16.67 -12.76 1.11
CA GLY A 222 -16.87 -12.52 2.54
C GLY A 222 -16.23 -11.27 3.12
N GLY A 223 -15.73 -10.34 2.30
CA GLY A 223 -15.11 -9.13 2.82
C GLY A 223 -14.75 -8.12 1.76
N GLY A 224 -14.44 -6.90 2.11
CA GLY A 224 -14.14 -5.77 1.24
C GLY A 224 -12.83 -5.85 0.44
N HIS A 225 -12.51 -7.02 -0.13
CA HIS A 225 -11.30 -7.25 -0.92
C HIS A 225 -11.44 -6.74 -2.37
N SER A 226 -11.85 -5.50 -2.53
CA SER A 226 -11.94 -4.82 -3.81
C SER A 226 -11.12 -3.53 -3.81
N SER A 227 -10.76 -3.02 -4.98
CA SER A 227 -10.14 -1.69 -5.07
C SER A 227 -11.07 -0.62 -4.52
N ARG A 228 -10.50 0.39 -3.87
CA ARG A 228 -11.23 1.50 -3.27
C ARG A 228 -10.94 2.80 -4.05
N LEU A 229 -11.76 3.82 -3.86
CA LEU A 229 -11.61 5.11 -4.55
C LEU A 229 -10.27 5.81 -4.28
N PRO A 230 -9.71 5.82 -3.06
CA PRO A 230 -8.39 6.42 -2.81
C PRO A 230 -7.28 5.76 -3.63
N GLU A 231 -7.21 4.43 -3.68
CA GLU A 231 -6.18 3.72 -4.45
C GLU A 231 -6.38 3.88 -5.96
N HIS A 232 -7.61 4.00 -6.47
CA HIS A 232 -7.84 4.37 -7.86
C HIS A 232 -7.33 5.78 -8.17
N ALA A 233 -7.52 6.73 -7.25
CA ALA A 233 -6.99 8.08 -7.42
C ALA A 233 -5.44 8.07 -7.40
N LEU A 234 -4.84 7.27 -6.51
CA LEU A 234 -3.39 7.05 -6.49
C LEU A 234 -2.91 6.48 -7.83
N ALA A 235 -3.55 5.44 -8.38
CA ALA A 235 -3.20 4.87 -9.66
C ALA A 235 -3.19 5.93 -10.77
N ASN A 236 -4.26 6.72 -10.90
CA ASN A 236 -4.34 7.78 -11.89
C ASN A 236 -3.21 8.82 -11.74
N ALA A 237 -2.84 9.16 -10.51
CA ALA A 237 -1.75 10.09 -10.23
C ALA A 237 -0.39 9.50 -10.62
N LEU A 238 -0.13 8.22 -10.33
CA LEU A 238 1.11 7.52 -10.68
C LEU A 238 1.25 7.35 -12.20
N GLU A 239 0.18 6.96 -12.87
CA GLU A 239 0.13 6.80 -14.33
C GLU A 239 0.37 8.13 -15.06
N GLY A 240 -0.24 9.23 -14.57
CA GLY A 240 0.04 10.57 -15.08
C GLY A 240 1.50 10.97 -14.92
N ARG A 241 2.13 10.66 -13.79
CA ARG A 241 3.56 10.93 -13.57
C ARG A 241 4.47 10.04 -14.41
N GLN A 242 4.11 8.76 -14.61
CA GLN A 242 4.90 7.83 -15.40
C GLN A 242 5.13 8.33 -16.84
N GLN A 243 4.19 9.10 -17.41
CA GLN A 243 4.32 9.66 -18.75
C GLN A 243 5.52 10.62 -18.88
N HIS A 244 6.01 11.17 -17.77
CA HIS A 244 7.08 12.18 -17.73
C HIS A 244 8.33 11.72 -17.00
N LEU A 245 8.30 10.54 -16.37
CA LEU A 245 9.42 9.98 -15.62
C LEU A 245 10.24 9.02 -16.49
N ARG A 246 11.57 9.15 -16.45
CA ARG A 246 12.49 8.16 -16.99
C ARG A 246 12.43 6.85 -16.17
N ALA A 247 12.43 7.00 -14.84
CA ALA A 247 12.33 5.88 -13.93
C ALA A 247 11.00 5.14 -14.13
N ARG A 248 11.01 3.82 -13.95
CA ARG A 248 9.81 2.99 -14.04
C ARG A 248 9.18 2.82 -12.67
N ILE A 249 7.87 3.07 -12.60
CA ILE A 249 7.08 2.87 -11.39
C ILE A 249 6.52 1.45 -11.40
N VAL A 250 6.72 0.74 -10.29
CA VAL A 250 6.14 -0.59 -10.01
C VAL A 250 5.45 -0.52 -8.66
N VAL A 251 4.23 -1.02 -8.58
CA VAL A 251 3.42 -1.00 -7.36
C VAL A 251 3.28 -2.41 -6.80
N PHE A 252 3.58 -2.58 -5.53
CA PHE A 252 3.35 -3.80 -4.77
C PHE A 252 2.25 -3.58 -3.74
N SER A 253 1.25 -4.43 -3.74
CA SER A 253 0.14 -4.40 -2.78
C SER A 253 -0.18 -5.80 -2.26
N GLY A 254 -0.99 -5.88 -1.20
CA GLY A 254 -1.51 -7.10 -0.61
C GLY A 254 -3.03 -7.13 -0.60
N HIS A 255 -3.63 -7.45 0.56
CA HIS A 255 -5.05 -7.40 0.90
C HIS A 255 -5.93 -8.44 0.19
N VAL A 256 -5.72 -8.68 -1.08
CA VAL A 256 -6.38 -9.74 -1.85
C VAL A 256 -5.50 -10.98 -1.80
N HIS A 257 -5.99 -12.05 -1.14
CA HIS A 257 -5.17 -13.22 -0.83
C HIS A 257 -4.97 -14.13 -2.06
N ASN A 258 -4.34 -13.57 -3.06
CA ASN A 258 -3.94 -14.24 -4.30
C ASN A 258 -2.82 -13.45 -4.98
N TYR A 259 -2.40 -13.87 -6.16
CA TYR A 259 -1.46 -13.15 -7.01
C TYR A 259 -2.20 -12.54 -8.20
N GLU A 260 -1.93 -11.26 -8.47
CA GLU A 260 -2.38 -10.59 -9.68
C GLU A 260 -1.26 -9.71 -10.25
N ARG A 261 -1.28 -9.50 -11.57
CA ARG A 261 -0.47 -8.51 -12.26
C ARG A 261 -1.35 -7.72 -13.20
N HIS A 262 -1.26 -6.39 -13.14
CA HIS A 262 -1.97 -5.46 -13.99
C HIS A 262 -0.99 -4.45 -14.58
N GLU A 263 -1.29 -3.94 -15.77
CA GLU A 263 -0.46 -2.96 -16.49
C GLU A 263 -1.34 -1.82 -16.99
N HIS A 264 -1.17 -0.62 -16.44
CA HIS A 264 -1.96 0.57 -16.78
C HIS A 264 -1.07 1.80 -16.86
N GLY A 265 -1.23 2.63 -17.88
CA GLY A 265 -0.53 3.90 -18.02
C GLY A 265 0.99 3.82 -17.97
N GLY A 266 1.59 2.66 -18.29
CA GLY A 266 3.04 2.41 -18.21
C GLY A 266 3.54 2.05 -16.79
N VAL A 267 2.63 1.93 -15.82
CA VAL A 267 2.88 1.43 -14.45
C VAL A 267 2.48 -0.03 -14.36
N THR A 268 3.29 -0.83 -13.68
CA THR A 268 2.98 -2.23 -13.38
C THR A 268 2.54 -2.37 -11.93
N TYR A 269 1.42 -3.06 -11.71
CA TYR A 269 0.82 -3.29 -10.41
C TYR A 269 0.81 -4.78 -10.10
N PHE A 270 1.33 -5.15 -8.94
CA PHE A 270 1.28 -6.50 -8.41
C PHE A 270 0.42 -6.55 -7.16
N VAL A 271 -0.47 -7.54 -7.09
CA VAL A 271 -1.14 -7.95 -5.85
C VAL A 271 -0.44 -9.20 -5.34
N LEU A 272 0.12 -9.14 -4.13
CA LEU A 272 1.03 -10.13 -3.57
C LEU A 272 0.53 -10.70 -2.24
N GLY A 273 -0.80 -10.91 -2.13
CA GLY A 273 -1.45 -11.35 -0.88
C GLY A 273 -1.36 -12.86 -0.60
N GLY A 274 -0.38 -13.56 -1.14
CA GLY A 274 -0.27 -15.01 -1.03
C GLY A 274 0.71 -15.52 0.03
N ALA A 275 1.05 -14.72 1.05
CA ALA A 275 2.07 -15.08 2.04
C ALA A 275 1.62 -16.08 3.12
N GLY A 276 0.39 -16.58 3.06
CA GLY A 276 -0.11 -17.57 4.01
C GLY A 276 -1.48 -17.29 4.60
N ALA A 277 -2.04 -16.10 4.51
CA ALA A 277 -3.45 -15.83 4.82
C ALA A 277 -4.36 -16.77 4.02
N HIS A 278 -5.57 -17.01 4.54
CA HIS A 278 -6.51 -17.91 3.86
C HIS A 278 -6.78 -17.44 2.43
N ALA A 279 -6.18 -18.13 1.48
CA ALA A 279 -6.24 -17.76 0.07
C ALA A 279 -7.53 -18.27 -0.60
N TYR A 280 -7.98 -17.56 -1.63
CA TYR A 280 -9.20 -17.89 -2.37
C TYR A 280 -8.99 -17.68 -3.89
N PRO A 281 -9.77 -18.38 -4.74
CA PRO A 281 -9.71 -18.19 -6.18
C PRO A 281 -10.29 -16.83 -6.58
N ILE A 282 -9.75 -16.24 -7.64
CA ILE A 282 -10.19 -14.97 -8.22
C ILE A 282 -10.71 -15.22 -9.64
N GLU A 283 -11.84 -14.62 -10.00
CA GLU A 283 -12.30 -14.53 -11.38
C GLU A 283 -11.58 -13.39 -12.07
N ARG A 284 -10.64 -13.74 -12.94
CA ARG A 284 -9.78 -12.76 -13.62
C ARG A 284 -10.46 -12.21 -14.86
N ALA A 285 -10.22 -10.93 -15.14
CA ALA A 285 -10.60 -10.36 -16.43
C ALA A 285 -9.76 -11.00 -17.55
N ALA A 286 -10.35 -11.15 -18.74
CA ALA A 286 -9.62 -11.73 -19.88
C ALA A 286 -8.40 -10.88 -20.30
N SER A 287 -8.39 -9.61 -19.94
CA SER A 287 -7.29 -8.68 -20.17
C SER A 287 -6.15 -8.78 -19.15
N ASP A 288 -6.33 -9.51 -18.04
CA ASP A 288 -5.30 -9.62 -17.03
C ASP A 288 -4.09 -10.39 -17.59
N PRO A 289 -2.87 -9.86 -17.48
CA PRO A 289 -1.67 -10.51 -18.02
C PRO A 289 -1.39 -11.88 -17.42
N PHE A 290 -1.78 -12.10 -16.16
CA PHE A 290 -1.68 -13.40 -15.49
C PHE A 290 -3.05 -14.06 -15.37
N GLN A 291 -3.15 -15.31 -15.83
CA GLN A 291 -4.37 -16.12 -15.77
C GLN A 291 -4.15 -17.34 -14.89
N SER A 292 -5.00 -17.54 -13.88
CA SER A 292 -5.01 -18.72 -13.02
C SER A 292 -6.38 -18.87 -12.36
N LYS A 293 -6.86 -20.10 -12.22
CA LYS A 293 -8.07 -20.46 -11.45
C LYS A 293 -7.72 -20.98 -10.06
N GLU A 294 -6.44 -21.02 -9.72
CA GLU A 294 -5.94 -21.67 -8.52
C GLU A 294 -5.71 -20.67 -7.39
N ILE A 295 -5.62 -21.20 -6.20
CA ILE A 295 -5.07 -20.50 -5.03
C ILE A 295 -3.55 -20.37 -5.26
N ASN A 296 -3.04 -19.16 -5.06
CA ASN A 296 -1.64 -18.88 -5.30
C ASN A 296 -0.95 -18.43 -3.99
N TYR A 297 -0.43 -19.38 -3.21
CA TYR A 297 0.58 -19.06 -2.20
C TYR A 297 1.90 -18.78 -2.91
N HIS A 298 2.51 -17.62 -2.63
CA HIS A 298 3.67 -17.21 -3.42
C HIS A 298 4.51 -16.14 -2.71
N TYR A 299 5.68 -15.94 -3.24
CA TYR A 299 6.45 -14.70 -3.14
C TYR A 299 6.91 -14.26 -4.54
N LEU A 300 7.14 -12.97 -4.72
CA LEU A 300 7.72 -12.40 -5.93
C LEU A 300 9.21 -12.18 -5.70
N LEU A 301 10.07 -12.82 -6.50
CA LEU A 301 11.49 -12.54 -6.54
C LEU A 301 11.74 -11.42 -7.55
N VAL A 302 12.32 -10.31 -7.10
CA VAL A 302 12.66 -9.17 -7.94
C VAL A 302 14.18 -9.06 -8.04
N GLU A 303 14.68 -9.10 -9.25
CA GLU A 303 16.09 -8.96 -9.59
C GLU A 303 16.30 -7.62 -10.30
N VAL A 304 17.25 -6.83 -9.80
CA VAL A 304 17.58 -5.50 -10.36
C VAL A 304 19.01 -5.55 -10.84
N ASP A 305 19.21 -5.34 -12.13
CA ASP A 305 20.53 -5.22 -12.75
C ASP A 305 20.63 -3.93 -13.57
N ARG A 306 21.21 -2.89 -12.96
CA ARG A 306 21.30 -1.55 -13.56
C ARG A 306 19.92 -1.12 -14.07
N HIS A 307 19.79 -0.91 -15.39
CA HIS A 307 18.58 -0.42 -16.06
C HIS A 307 17.54 -1.52 -16.35
N HIS A 308 17.74 -2.72 -15.86
CA HIS A 308 16.89 -3.87 -16.09
C HIS A 308 16.33 -4.42 -14.78
N LEU A 309 15.05 -4.77 -14.77
CA LEU A 309 14.36 -5.43 -13.67
C LEU A 309 13.65 -6.66 -14.20
N LYS A 310 13.79 -7.76 -13.46
CA LYS A 310 13.02 -8.98 -13.66
C LYS A 310 12.29 -9.34 -12.38
N ALA A 311 10.98 -9.60 -12.47
CA ALA A 311 10.15 -10.07 -11.39
C ALA A 311 9.61 -11.46 -11.72
N THR A 312 9.80 -12.44 -10.84
CA THR A 312 9.38 -13.83 -11.05
C THR A 312 8.52 -14.29 -9.89
N MET A 313 7.30 -14.72 -10.18
CA MET A 313 6.42 -15.34 -9.20
C MET A 313 6.92 -16.74 -8.86
N ASN A 314 7.18 -17.00 -7.59
CA ASN A 314 7.50 -18.33 -7.07
C ASN A 314 6.28 -18.86 -6.32
N ARG A 315 5.49 -19.71 -6.99
CA ARG A 315 4.25 -20.27 -6.44
C ARG A 315 4.52 -21.57 -5.71
N LEU A 316 3.96 -21.67 -4.52
CA LEU A 316 3.96 -22.86 -3.68
C LEU A 316 2.70 -23.69 -3.90
N ASP A 317 2.85 -24.98 -4.15
CA ASP A 317 1.80 -25.98 -4.13
C ASP A 317 2.10 -26.99 -2.99
N LEU A 318 1.10 -27.22 -2.12
CA LEU A 318 1.15 -28.16 -1.00
C LEU A 318 0.23 -29.38 -1.20
N SER A 319 -0.42 -29.52 -2.36
CA SER A 319 -1.42 -30.57 -2.62
C SER A 319 -0.85 -31.98 -2.52
N SER A 320 0.45 -32.16 -2.76
CA SER A 320 1.15 -33.46 -2.62
C SER A 320 1.62 -33.77 -1.19
N GLY A 321 1.32 -32.89 -0.21
CA GLY A 321 1.82 -32.99 1.17
C GLY A 321 3.29 -32.57 1.34
N LYS A 322 3.95 -32.11 0.28
CA LYS A 322 5.29 -31.52 0.29
C LYS A 322 5.32 -30.24 -0.53
N PRO A 323 6.17 -29.27 -0.18
CA PRO A 323 6.33 -28.07 -0.98
C PRO A 323 6.80 -28.37 -2.41
N VAL A 324 6.03 -27.95 -3.39
CA VAL A 324 6.40 -27.96 -4.82
C VAL A 324 6.38 -26.52 -5.32
N TRP A 325 7.45 -26.12 -5.99
CA TRP A 325 7.62 -24.75 -6.45
C TRP A 325 7.49 -24.68 -7.98
N THR A 326 6.74 -23.70 -8.46
CA THR A 326 6.58 -23.38 -9.89
C THR A 326 6.73 -21.88 -10.12
N GLN A 327 7.02 -21.49 -11.35
CA GLN A 327 7.18 -20.09 -11.76
C GLN A 327 6.20 -19.77 -12.91
N PRO A 328 4.90 -19.61 -12.60
CA PRO A 328 3.88 -19.46 -13.65
C PRO A 328 3.80 -18.08 -14.26
N ASP A 329 4.45 -17.06 -13.66
CA ASP A 329 4.54 -15.71 -14.21
C ASP A 329 5.95 -15.12 -14.06
N SER A 330 6.35 -14.37 -15.09
CA SER A 330 7.59 -13.60 -15.10
C SER A 330 7.37 -12.33 -15.89
N PHE A 331 7.93 -11.23 -15.38
CA PHE A 331 7.83 -9.90 -15.96
C PHE A 331 9.20 -9.26 -16.04
N GLU A 332 9.47 -8.59 -17.16
CA GLU A 332 10.72 -7.85 -17.35
C GLU A 332 10.43 -6.42 -17.79
N ILE A 333 11.20 -5.47 -17.27
CA ILE A 333 11.10 -4.06 -17.62
C ILE A 333 12.49 -3.45 -17.71
N ALA A 334 12.68 -2.60 -18.70
CA ALA A 334 13.91 -1.85 -18.86
C ALA A 334 13.64 -0.33 -18.83
N VAL A 335 14.58 0.41 -18.27
CA VAL A 335 14.58 1.87 -18.33
C VAL A 335 15.30 2.31 -19.61
N PRO A 336 14.74 3.24 -20.39
CA PRO A 336 15.41 3.76 -21.58
C PRO A 336 16.78 4.36 -21.24
N THR A 337 17.82 3.93 -21.95
CA THR A 337 19.14 4.53 -21.85
C THR A 337 19.25 5.71 -22.83
N ALA A 338 20.11 6.69 -22.55
CA ALA A 338 20.30 7.86 -23.43
C ALA A 338 20.63 7.49 -24.88
N ALA A 339 21.17 6.29 -25.13
CA ALA A 339 21.48 5.79 -26.49
C ALA A 339 20.22 5.32 -27.25
N SER A 340 19.12 4.96 -26.58
CA SER A 340 17.89 4.51 -27.24
C SER A 340 16.90 5.65 -27.53
N ALA A 341 17.11 6.83 -26.97
CA ALA A 341 16.24 8.00 -27.16
C ALA A 341 16.52 8.77 -28.47
N GLY A 342 17.58 8.41 -29.20
CA GLY A 342 18.00 9.07 -30.45
C GLY A 342 17.68 8.32 -31.75
N ALA A 343 16.97 7.20 -31.69
CA ALA A 343 16.69 6.31 -32.83
C ALA A 343 15.18 6.22 -33.18
N GLY A 344 14.37 7.21 -32.79
CA GLY A 344 12.93 7.28 -33.11
C GLY A 344 12.61 8.49 -33.99
#